data_73cf59c1b46119e0e13c2f168c34df9f
#
_entry.id   73cf59c1b46119e0e13c2f168c34df9f
#
_cell.length_a   1.000
_cell.length_b   1.000
_cell.length_c   1.000
_cell.angle_alpha   90.00
_cell.angle_beta   90.00
_cell.angle_gamma   90.00
#
_symmetry.space_group_name_H-M   'P 1'
#
loop_
_entity.id
_entity.type
_entity.pdbx_description
1 polymer ?
#
loop_
_entity_poly.entity_id
_entity_poly.type
_entity_poly.pdbx_seq_one_letter_code
_entity_poly.pdbx_strand_id
1 'polypeptide(L)'
;IQKLKDELKIFPYQGFYPKLDTNVFLASGVKIIGNVEIGKDSSVWYNSVIRGDVHYIKIGESTNIQDCSMLHVTNGRFPLNIGNKITIGHSVSLHGCTLQDLCLIGIGAIVLDGAVVESNSMVAAGSLV
;
A
#
# COMPACT_ATOMS: atom_id res chain seq x y z
N ILE A 1 -11.14 -6.59 -27.94
CA ILE A 1 -10.65 -5.20 -27.98
C ILE A 1 -10.55 -4.62 -26.58
N GLN A 2 -11.60 -4.84 -25.78
CA GLN A 2 -11.58 -4.36 -24.40
C GLN A 2 -10.40 -4.98 -23.60
N LYS A 3 -10.15 -6.27 -23.78
CA LYS A 3 -9.03 -6.97 -23.14
C LYS A 3 -7.66 -6.41 -23.53
N LEU A 4 -7.52 -5.89 -24.75
CA LEU A 4 -6.27 -5.30 -25.23
C LEU A 4 -6.00 -3.93 -24.60
N LYS A 5 -7.02 -3.32 -23.99
CA LYS A 5 -6.91 -2.02 -23.32
C LYS A 5 -6.75 -2.16 -21.81
N ASP A 6 -6.92 -3.37 -21.28
CA ASP A 6 -6.71 -3.60 -19.84
C ASP A 6 -5.23 -3.46 -19.52
N GLU A 7 -4.90 -2.49 -18.71
CA GLU A 7 -3.55 -2.29 -18.24
C GLU A 7 -3.15 -3.42 -17.30
N LEU A 8 -1.89 -3.84 -17.39
CA LEU A 8 -1.31 -4.72 -16.40
C LEU A 8 -1.21 -3.98 -15.06
N LYS A 9 -1.57 -4.65 -13.99
CA LYS A 9 -1.54 -4.10 -12.65
C LYS A 9 -0.47 -4.75 -11.78
N ILE A 10 -0.05 -5.97 -12.11
CA ILE A 10 0.84 -6.78 -11.30
C ILE A 10 2.13 -7.02 -12.08
N PHE A 11 3.26 -6.70 -11.46
CA PHE A 11 4.58 -6.80 -12.05
C PHE A 11 5.53 -7.57 -11.13
N PRO A 12 6.16 -8.65 -11.62
CA PRO A 12 7.22 -9.30 -10.87
C PRO A 12 8.48 -8.42 -10.85
N TYR A 13 9.30 -8.63 -9.83
CA TYR A 13 10.61 -7.99 -9.76
C TYR A 13 11.61 -8.94 -9.10
N GLN A 14 12.69 -9.28 -9.83
CA GLN A 14 13.77 -10.14 -9.36
C GLN A 14 13.27 -11.44 -8.69
N GLY A 15 12.33 -12.12 -9.32
CA GLY A 15 11.78 -13.38 -8.84
C GLY A 15 10.66 -13.26 -7.81
N PHE A 16 10.34 -12.07 -7.35
CA PHE A 16 9.20 -11.84 -6.47
C PHE A 16 7.96 -11.45 -7.25
N TYR A 17 6.88 -12.18 -7.00
CA TYR A 17 5.55 -11.86 -7.54
C TYR A 17 4.66 -11.35 -6.43
N PRO A 18 3.90 -10.28 -6.66
CA PRO A 18 2.88 -9.86 -5.71
C PRO A 18 1.90 -11.00 -5.41
N LYS A 19 1.57 -11.14 -4.12
CA LYS A 19 0.62 -12.15 -3.63
C LYS A 19 -0.63 -11.45 -3.15
N LEU A 20 -1.73 -11.72 -3.81
CA LEU A 20 -3.04 -11.17 -3.48
C LEU A 20 -3.90 -12.28 -2.89
N ASP A 21 -4.45 -12.06 -1.71
CA ASP A 21 -5.38 -12.98 -1.08
C ASP A 21 -6.77 -12.85 -1.73
N THR A 22 -7.74 -13.58 -1.19
CA THR A 22 -9.11 -13.64 -1.70
C THR A 22 -9.77 -12.27 -1.67
N ASN A 23 -10.49 -11.95 -2.74
CA ASN A 23 -11.35 -10.78 -2.80
C ASN A 23 -10.62 -9.44 -2.69
N VAL A 24 -9.37 -9.37 -3.14
CA VAL A 24 -8.63 -8.11 -3.24
C VAL A 24 -9.07 -7.37 -4.49
N PHE A 25 -9.45 -6.10 -4.34
CA PHE A 25 -9.84 -5.24 -5.46
C PHE A 25 -8.70 -4.33 -5.87
N LEU A 26 -8.41 -4.31 -7.16
CA LEU A 26 -7.43 -3.38 -7.77
C LEU A 26 -8.13 -2.54 -8.83
N ALA A 27 -8.25 -1.24 -8.59
CA ALA A 27 -8.84 -0.32 -9.53
C ALA A 27 -7.91 -0.07 -10.75
N SER A 28 -8.45 0.56 -11.78
CA SER A 28 -7.69 0.91 -12.98
C SER A 28 -6.49 1.80 -12.65
N GLY A 29 -5.38 1.59 -13.32
CA GLY A 29 -4.16 2.37 -13.15
C GLY A 29 -3.29 1.98 -11.95
N VAL A 30 -3.73 1.02 -11.11
CA VAL A 30 -2.93 0.50 -10.00
C VAL A 30 -1.73 -0.26 -10.52
N LYS A 31 -0.58 -0.09 -9.85
CA LYS A 31 0.65 -0.84 -10.12
C LYS A 31 1.15 -1.49 -8.84
N ILE A 32 1.21 -2.81 -8.82
CA ILE A 32 1.76 -3.60 -7.70
C ILE A 32 3.02 -4.29 -8.19
N ILE A 33 4.15 -3.98 -7.59
CA ILE A 33 5.45 -4.40 -8.11
C ILE A 33 6.23 -5.17 -7.05
N GLY A 34 6.68 -6.38 -7.38
CA GLY A 34 7.66 -7.12 -6.60
C GLY A 34 7.11 -7.82 -5.37
N ASN A 35 7.86 -7.71 -4.27
CA ASN A 35 7.60 -8.43 -3.02
C ASN A 35 6.53 -7.75 -2.20
N VAL A 36 5.29 -7.91 -2.60
CA VAL A 36 4.10 -7.31 -1.98
C VAL A 36 3.11 -8.42 -1.62
N GLU A 37 2.59 -8.38 -0.40
CA GLU A 37 1.48 -9.24 0.03
C GLU A 37 0.30 -8.36 0.43
N ILE A 38 -0.90 -8.68 -0.08
CA ILE A 38 -2.13 -7.95 0.24
C ILE A 38 -3.15 -8.94 0.77
N GLY A 39 -3.63 -8.70 2.00
CA GLY A 39 -4.59 -9.56 2.69
C GLY A 39 -6.01 -9.47 2.09
N LYS A 40 -6.84 -10.44 2.44
CA LYS A 40 -8.19 -10.58 1.91
C LYS A 40 -9.04 -9.34 2.16
N ASP A 41 -9.99 -9.09 1.28
CA ASP A 41 -10.96 -8.01 1.37
C ASP A 41 -10.35 -6.60 1.37
N SER A 42 -9.07 -6.48 1.05
CA SER A 42 -8.41 -5.18 0.89
C SER A 42 -8.63 -4.62 -0.50
N SER A 43 -8.47 -3.31 -0.64
CA SER A 43 -8.69 -2.64 -1.91
C SER A 43 -7.63 -1.57 -2.17
N VAL A 44 -7.22 -1.47 -3.42
CA VAL A 44 -6.27 -0.45 -3.90
C VAL A 44 -6.93 0.31 -5.02
N TRP A 45 -6.99 1.62 -4.89
CA TRP A 45 -7.80 2.46 -5.73
C TRP A 45 -6.98 3.16 -6.83
N TYR A 46 -7.66 3.92 -7.66
CA TYR A 46 -7.15 4.40 -8.93
C TYR A 46 -5.78 5.04 -8.85
N ASN A 47 -4.87 4.58 -9.71
CA ASN A 47 -3.53 5.14 -9.91
C ASN A 47 -2.59 5.09 -8.71
N SER A 48 -2.87 4.26 -7.72
CA SER A 48 -1.95 4.01 -6.63
C SER A 48 -0.84 3.07 -7.06
N VAL A 49 0.35 3.26 -6.46
CA VAL A 49 1.54 2.45 -6.76
C VAL A 49 2.06 1.84 -5.46
N ILE A 50 2.25 0.53 -5.47
CA ILE A 50 2.82 -0.23 -4.36
C ILE A 50 4.06 -0.95 -4.89
N ARG A 51 5.23 -0.48 -4.48
CA ARG A 51 6.49 -0.96 -5.07
C ARG A 51 7.40 -1.57 -3.99
N GLY A 52 7.36 -2.91 -3.90
CA GLY A 52 8.20 -3.71 -3.02
C GLY A 52 9.40 -4.27 -3.80
N ASP A 53 10.25 -3.39 -4.31
CA ASP A 53 11.37 -3.76 -5.16
C ASP A 53 12.66 -4.04 -4.38
N VAL A 54 12.96 -3.25 -3.36
CA VAL A 54 14.21 -3.36 -2.59
C VAL A 54 13.99 -3.79 -1.14
N HIS A 55 12.76 -4.05 -0.76
CA HIS A 55 12.34 -4.67 0.49
C HIS A 55 10.88 -5.11 0.36
N TYR A 56 10.32 -5.81 1.36
CA TYR A 56 8.94 -6.27 1.29
C TYR A 56 7.93 -5.20 1.70
N ILE A 57 6.72 -5.34 1.19
CA ILE A 57 5.52 -4.62 1.64
C ILE A 57 4.48 -5.66 2.03
N LYS A 58 3.96 -5.56 3.25
CA LYS A 58 2.87 -6.41 3.74
C LYS A 58 1.69 -5.56 4.13
N ILE A 59 0.55 -5.85 3.54
CA ILE A 59 -0.72 -5.17 3.78
C ILE A 59 -1.69 -6.22 4.32
N GLY A 60 -2.32 -5.92 5.44
CA GLY A 60 -3.26 -6.82 6.09
C GLY A 60 -4.62 -6.90 5.40
N GLU A 61 -5.60 -7.37 6.15
CA GLU A 61 -6.96 -7.61 5.68
C GLU A 61 -7.83 -6.36 5.83
N SER A 62 -8.85 -6.24 4.96
CA SER A 62 -9.87 -5.17 5.04
C SER A 62 -9.27 -3.77 5.13
N THR A 63 -8.13 -3.57 4.51
CA THR A 63 -7.42 -2.29 4.44
C THR A 63 -7.66 -1.67 3.07
N ASN A 64 -7.95 -0.36 3.03
CA ASN A 64 -8.13 0.33 1.77
C ASN A 64 -7.05 1.38 1.56
N ILE A 65 -6.49 1.37 0.36
CA ILE A 65 -5.49 2.33 -0.09
C ILE A 65 -6.13 3.15 -1.20
N GLN A 66 -6.42 4.40 -0.90
CA GLN A 66 -7.17 5.24 -1.81
C GLN A 66 -6.31 5.84 -2.92
N ASP A 67 -6.96 6.56 -3.80
CA ASP A 67 -6.42 6.97 -5.10
C ASP A 67 -5.10 7.76 -5.00
N CYS A 68 -4.21 7.54 -5.94
CA CYS A 68 -2.96 8.29 -6.11
C CYS A 68 -2.00 8.19 -4.92
N SER A 69 -2.08 7.12 -4.13
CA SER A 69 -1.16 6.89 -3.03
C SER A 69 0.10 6.16 -3.50
N MET A 70 1.21 6.39 -2.80
CA MET A 70 2.51 5.80 -3.10
C MET A 70 3.05 5.07 -1.89
N LEU A 71 3.33 3.78 -2.03
CA LEU A 71 3.87 2.91 -1.00
C LEU A 71 5.22 2.38 -1.45
N HIS A 72 6.27 2.67 -0.68
CA HIS A 72 7.62 2.25 -0.99
C HIS A 72 8.43 1.90 0.27
N VAL A 73 9.65 1.49 0.07
CA VAL A 73 10.52 0.92 1.11
C VAL A 73 11.95 1.42 0.94
N THR A 74 12.78 1.23 1.99
CA THR A 74 14.21 1.49 1.91
C THR A 74 14.98 0.17 1.88
N ASN A 75 15.89 0.06 0.94
CA ASN A 75 16.66 -1.15 0.66
C ASN A 75 17.30 -1.74 1.93
N GLY A 76 16.92 -2.99 2.21
CA GLY A 76 17.53 -3.81 3.26
C GLY A 76 17.35 -3.30 4.69
N ARG A 77 16.62 -2.19 4.90
CA ARG A 77 16.54 -1.55 6.20
C ARG A 77 15.13 -1.27 6.70
N PHE A 78 14.28 -0.68 5.87
CA PHE A 78 12.93 -0.30 6.27
C PHE A 78 11.90 -0.89 5.32
N PRO A 79 11.30 -2.05 5.67
CA PRO A 79 10.14 -2.58 4.97
C PRO A 79 8.89 -1.75 5.31
N LEU A 80 7.80 -2.01 4.62
CA LEU A 80 6.52 -1.38 4.89
C LEU A 80 5.56 -2.44 5.44
N ASN A 81 5.07 -2.22 6.65
CA ASN A 81 4.09 -3.09 7.29
C ASN A 81 2.81 -2.32 7.56
N ILE A 82 1.72 -2.77 6.98
CA ILE A 82 0.40 -2.17 7.15
C ILE A 82 -0.53 -3.25 7.68
N GLY A 83 -1.17 -2.99 8.80
CA GLY A 83 -2.05 -3.93 9.49
C GLY A 83 -3.42 -4.06 8.85
N ASN A 84 -4.40 -4.42 9.68
CA ASN A 84 -5.77 -4.71 9.28
C ASN A 84 -6.69 -3.52 9.51
N LYS A 85 -7.75 -3.43 8.69
CA LYS A 85 -8.83 -2.45 8.86
C LYS A 85 -8.32 -1.01 8.93
N ILE A 86 -7.39 -0.69 8.05
CA ILE A 86 -6.78 0.64 7.95
C ILE A 86 -7.37 1.36 6.75
N THR A 87 -7.66 2.64 6.94
CA THR A 87 -8.04 3.53 5.86
C THR A 87 -6.88 4.45 5.54
N ILE A 88 -6.36 4.34 4.31
CA ILE A 88 -5.31 5.22 3.81
C ILE A 88 -5.94 6.17 2.80
N GLY A 89 -5.97 7.45 3.13
CA GLY A 89 -6.60 8.48 2.32
C GLY A 89 -5.92 8.70 0.98
N HIS A 90 -6.52 9.55 0.16
CA HIS A 90 -5.99 9.88 -1.17
C HIS A 90 -4.62 10.56 -1.08
N SER A 91 -3.77 10.32 -2.07
CA SER A 91 -2.46 10.99 -2.21
C SER A 91 -1.57 10.89 -0.98
N VAL A 92 -1.62 9.77 -0.27
CA VAL A 92 -0.77 9.49 0.89
C VAL A 92 0.54 8.88 0.40
N SER A 93 1.65 9.25 1.03
CA SER A 93 2.96 8.63 0.81
C SER A 93 3.36 7.86 2.07
N LEU A 94 3.55 6.56 1.92
CA LEU A 94 4.04 5.69 3.00
C LEU A 94 5.38 5.11 2.55
N HIS A 95 6.40 5.32 3.37
CA HIS A 95 7.74 4.88 3.02
C HIS A 95 8.41 4.23 4.23
N GLY A 96 8.64 2.92 4.17
CA GLY A 96 9.39 2.20 5.18
C GLY A 96 8.88 2.32 6.61
N CYS A 97 7.59 2.43 6.81
CA CYS A 97 6.96 2.65 8.11
C CYS A 97 6.10 1.45 8.54
N THR A 98 5.52 1.54 9.72
CA THR A 98 4.60 0.55 10.27
C THR A 98 3.30 1.22 10.67
N LEU A 99 2.19 0.73 10.12
CA LEU A 99 0.86 1.12 10.55
C LEU A 99 0.21 -0.08 11.23
N GLN A 100 -0.13 0.06 12.49
CA GLN A 100 -0.86 -0.97 13.24
C GLN A 100 -2.35 -0.91 12.92
N ASP A 101 -3.13 -1.87 13.43
CA ASP A 101 -4.52 -2.05 13.07
C ASP A 101 -5.42 -0.83 13.40
N LEU A 102 -6.49 -0.68 12.63
CA LEU A 102 -7.54 0.29 12.93
C LEU A 102 -7.06 1.76 12.92
N CYS A 103 -6.15 2.09 12.02
CA CYS A 103 -5.68 3.46 11.83
C CYS A 103 -6.39 4.15 10.68
N LEU A 104 -6.46 5.49 10.78
CA LEU A 104 -6.88 6.35 9.67
C LEU A 104 -5.72 7.26 9.31
N ILE A 105 -5.27 7.19 8.07
CA ILE A 105 -4.24 8.07 7.53
C ILE A 105 -4.91 9.10 6.64
N GLY A 106 -4.87 10.35 7.07
CA GLY A 106 -5.56 11.43 6.37
C GLY A 106 -4.98 11.77 5.02
N ILE A 107 -5.79 12.40 4.18
CA ILE A 107 -5.45 12.77 2.80
C ILE A 107 -4.12 13.54 2.77
N GLY A 108 -3.23 13.14 1.86
CA GLY A 108 -1.97 13.83 1.64
C GLY A 108 -0.93 13.70 2.75
N ALA A 109 -1.17 12.86 3.76
CA ALA A 109 -0.17 12.64 4.81
C ALA A 109 1.06 11.92 4.26
N ILE A 110 2.19 12.13 4.91
CA ILE A 110 3.47 11.50 4.59
C ILE A 110 3.98 10.82 5.85
N VAL A 111 4.22 9.51 5.78
CA VAL A 111 4.77 8.73 6.90
C VAL A 111 6.07 8.09 6.42
N LEU A 112 7.17 8.39 7.10
CA LEU A 112 8.52 8.06 6.64
C LEU A 112 9.16 6.90 7.40
N ASP A 113 10.36 6.53 6.97
CA ASP A 113 11.13 5.39 7.44
C ASP A 113 11.18 5.27 8.96
N GLY A 114 10.86 4.10 9.46
CA GLY A 114 10.95 3.77 10.87
C GLY A 114 9.83 4.33 11.75
N ALA A 115 8.94 5.17 11.20
CA ALA A 115 7.80 5.65 11.97
C ALA A 115 6.82 4.52 12.27
N VAL A 116 6.21 4.57 13.45
CA VAL A 116 5.18 3.61 13.86
C VAL A 116 3.93 4.39 14.23
N VAL A 117 2.83 4.10 13.54
CA VAL A 117 1.49 4.59 13.89
C VAL A 117 0.79 3.47 14.64
N GLU A 118 0.58 3.67 15.93
CA GLU A 118 -0.01 2.65 16.79
C GLU A 118 -1.50 2.44 16.51
N SER A 119 -2.02 1.29 16.91
CA SER A 119 -3.43 0.92 16.70
C SER A 119 -4.40 1.97 17.20
N ASN A 120 -5.52 2.10 16.51
CA ASN A 120 -6.61 3.03 16.86
C ASN A 120 -6.19 4.49 16.82
N SER A 121 -5.23 4.85 15.98
CA SER A 121 -4.73 6.22 15.85
C SER A 121 -5.19 6.84 14.55
N MET A 122 -5.14 8.17 14.52
CA MET A 122 -5.41 8.93 13.30
C MET A 122 -4.24 9.88 13.03
N VAL A 123 -3.79 9.89 11.77
CA VAL A 123 -2.85 10.89 11.26
C VAL A 123 -3.67 11.92 10.50
N ALA A 124 -3.62 13.17 10.91
CA ALA A 124 -4.38 14.24 10.27
C ALA A 124 -3.94 14.45 8.82
N ALA A 125 -4.86 14.95 7.98
CA ALA A 125 -4.57 15.26 6.59
C ALA A 125 -3.37 16.19 6.46
N GLY A 126 -2.49 15.91 5.51
CA GLY A 126 -1.32 16.73 5.23
C GLY A 126 -0.20 16.66 6.27
N SER A 127 -0.31 15.79 7.27
CA SER A 127 0.72 15.67 8.30
C SER A 127 1.99 15.01 7.76
N LEU A 128 3.11 15.38 8.35
CA LEU A 128 4.40 14.74 8.16
C LEU A 128 4.79 14.00 9.43
N VAL A 129 5.02 12.70 9.29
CA VAL A 129 5.38 11.81 10.41
C VAL A 129 6.72 11.16 10.16
#